data_802a98d51ea2315c42477b55dbf043bc
#
_entry.id   802a98d51ea2315c42477b55dbf043bc
#
_cell.length_a   1.000
_cell.length_b   1.000
_cell.length_c   1.000
_cell.angle_alpha   90.00
_cell.angle_beta   90.00
_cell.angle_gamma   90.00
#
_symmetry.space_group_name_H-M   'P 1'
#
loop_
_entity.id
_entity.type
_entity.pdbx_description
1 polymer ?
#
loop_
_entity_poly.entity_id
_entity_poly.type
_entity_poly.pdbx_seq_one_letter_code
_entity_poly.pdbx_strand_id
1 'polypeptide(L)'
;MAMDDLIQGLPRSLKGASGGPVAAKLFARITTRTFMPILIGLWLFFVLSGFGLSAKAENVGHDITAARVNDKGEYLNTAGELSKGGVGTRLPFMLRRFGTYFRDGSDAPPRVVNDGQWLRDNSSEASVTWVGHATFLVQMHGITFLTDPIWSDVPSPVSMVGPRRFVRPGILIEDLPRIDFVLISHNHYDHLDLPTLQTLAQRNAETLFIVPEGNGVTLFRAGVENLREFNWGDELEFGGLTIHCLPSQHWSKRSLTDTNKALWASWAVTGPNKRFYHAGDTGYFPGFKNIGAHLGTVDLAAMPIGAYAPRDMMQASHMNPEEAVQAAMDLGAKNMVGMHFGTFDLSDEPLDEPPQRFRRAAAQQGLNEESVWVMKVGETRLF
;
A
#
# COMPACT_ATOMS: atom_id res chain seq x y z
N MET A 1 22.03 7.60 20.56
CA MET A 1 23.11 8.54 20.86
C MET A 1 22.50 9.70 21.61
N ALA A 2 22.83 9.82 22.90
CA ALA A 2 22.20 10.83 23.76
C ALA A 2 22.74 12.24 23.41
N MET A 3 21.93 13.23 23.64
CA MET A 3 22.22 14.66 23.33
C MET A 3 23.51 15.17 23.98
N ASP A 4 24.01 14.49 25.01
CA ASP A 4 25.25 14.82 25.72
C ASP A 4 26.54 14.53 24.93
N ASP A 5 26.52 13.57 23.99
CA ASP A 5 27.71 13.24 23.16
C ASP A 5 27.96 14.27 22.06
N LEU A 6 26.97 15.06 21.68
CA LEU A 6 27.09 16.10 20.65
C LEU A 6 27.74 17.41 21.20
N ILE A 7 27.73 17.60 22.53
CA ILE A 7 28.23 18.84 23.17
C ILE A 7 29.73 18.80 23.42
N GLN A 8 30.34 17.61 23.47
CA GLN A 8 31.78 17.48 23.78
C GLN A 8 32.69 17.85 22.61
N GLY A 9 32.18 17.86 21.36
CA GLY A 9 32.97 18.17 20.16
C GLY A 9 33.05 19.66 19.75
N LEU A 10 32.44 20.58 20.49
CA LEU A 10 32.43 21.99 20.11
C LEU A 10 33.60 22.80 20.69
N PRO A 11 34.12 23.79 19.95
CA PRO A 11 35.20 24.68 20.39
C PRO A 11 34.84 25.44 21.68
N ARG A 12 35.80 25.67 22.55
CA ARG A 12 35.64 26.31 23.87
C ARG A 12 34.95 27.68 23.86
N SER A 13 34.91 28.38 22.72
CA SER A 13 34.27 29.69 22.56
C SER A 13 32.74 29.68 22.55
N LEU A 14 32.10 28.51 22.49
CA LEU A 14 30.64 28.39 22.41
C LEU A 14 29.99 27.77 23.67
N LYS A 15 30.78 27.43 24.69
CA LYS A 15 30.28 26.75 25.90
C LYS A 15 29.61 27.65 26.94
N GLY A 16 29.43 28.97 26.68
CA GLY A 16 28.96 29.92 27.66
C GLY A 16 27.62 30.63 27.39
N ALA A 17 26.88 30.26 26.35
CA ALA A 17 25.61 30.89 26.01
C ALA A 17 24.41 30.06 26.46
N SER A 18 23.92 30.28 27.64
CA SER A 18 22.63 29.79 28.15
C SER A 18 21.48 30.40 27.33
N GLY A 19 20.53 29.55 26.93
CA GLY A 19 19.46 29.73 25.97
C GLY A 19 18.69 31.04 26.02
N GLY A 20 18.83 31.78 24.93
CA GLY A 20 17.95 32.90 24.59
C GLY A 20 17.33 32.67 23.21
N PRO A 21 16.22 33.34 22.86
CA PRO A 21 15.45 33.12 21.63
C PRO A 21 16.22 33.33 20.30
N VAL A 22 17.44 33.84 20.36
CA VAL A 22 18.32 34.05 19.19
C VAL A 22 19.00 32.75 18.75
N ALA A 23 19.33 31.83 19.66
CA ALA A 23 19.93 30.56 19.33
C ALA A 23 18.95 29.63 18.56
N ALA A 24 17.68 29.64 18.94
CA ALA A 24 16.63 28.88 18.25
C ALA A 24 16.38 29.37 16.81
N LYS A 25 16.47 30.68 16.56
CA LYS A 25 16.34 31.27 15.22
C LYS A 25 17.55 31.01 14.31
N LEU A 26 18.74 30.85 14.89
CA LEU A 26 19.95 30.54 14.10
C LEU A 26 19.99 29.06 13.71
N PHE A 27 19.56 28.16 14.58
CA PHE A 27 19.44 26.75 14.28
C PHE A 27 18.36 26.48 13.21
N ALA A 28 17.21 27.14 13.28
CA ALA A 28 16.15 27.05 12.29
C ALA A 28 16.59 27.57 10.89
N ARG A 29 17.47 28.60 10.85
CA ARG A 29 17.98 29.13 9.58
C ARG A 29 19.09 28.28 8.94
N ILE A 30 19.86 27.54 9.71
CA ILE A 30 20.92 26.66 9.18
C ILE A 30 20.32 25.37 8.64
N THR A 31 19.31 24.80 9.32
CA THR A 31 18.66 23.57 8.88
C THR A 31 17.84 23.76 7.60
N THR A 32 17.16 24.89 7.43
CA THR A 32 16.35 25.16 6.23
C THR A 32 17.15 25.44 4.96
N ARG A 33 18.38 25.98 5.05
CA ARG A 33 19.18 26.31 3.87
C ARG A 33 20.01 25.16 3.33
N THR A 34 20.41 24.20 4.15
CA THR A 34 21.35 23.13 3.74
C THR A 34 20.65 21.81 3.43
N PHE A 35 19.52 21.51 4.05
CA PHE A 35 18.80 20.24 3.85
C PHE A 35 17.73 20.30 2.76
N MET A 36 17.15 21.47 2.48
CA MET A 36 16.07 21.61 1.49
C MET A 36 16.48 21.21 0.04
N PRO A 37 17.66 21.54 -0.47
CA PRO A 37 18.07 21.09 -1.82
C PRO A 37 18.36 19.58 -1.92
N ILE A 38 18.79 18.93 -0.83
CA ILE A 38 19.03 17.47 -0.81
C ILE A 38 17.70 16.73 -0.78
N LEU A 39 16.70 17.24 -0.07
CA LEU A 39 15.33 16.70 0.00
C LEU A 39 14.62 16.76 -1.35
N ILE A 40 14.81 17.85 -2.09
CA ILE A 40 14.28 18.06 -3.44
C ILE A 40 14.91 17.06 -4.43
N GLY A 41 16.23 16.82 -4.36
CA GLY A 41 16.97 15.90 -5.23
C GLY A 41 16.51 14.44 -5.10
N LEU A 42 16.28 13.96 -3.89
CA LEU A 42 15.85 12.58 -3.63
C LEU A 42 14.42 12.31 -4.10
N TRP A 43 13.52 13.27 -3.95
CA TRP A 43 12.13 13.11 -4.40
C TRP A 43 11.99 13.23 -5.93
N LEU A 44 12.72 14.16 -6.56
CA LEU A 44 12.83 14.33 -8.01
C LEU A 44 13.32 13.05 -8.69
N PHE A 45 14.22 12.33 -8.05
CA PHE A 45 14.79 11.10 -8.62
C PHE A 45 13.80 9.94 -8.74
N PHE A 46 12.84 9.83 -7.81
CA PHE A 46 11.84 8.76 -7.83
C PHE A 46 10.86 8.85 -9.01
N VAL A 47 10.58 10.05 -9.51
CA VAL A 47 9.58 10.28 -10.57
C VAL A 47 10.19 10.28 -11.98
N LEU A 48 11.49 10.57 -12.13
CA LEU A 48 12.12 10.77 -13.46
C LEU A 48 12.71 9.50 -14.10
N SER A 49 12.94 8.42 -13.34
CA SER A 49 13.58 7.22 -13.87
C SER A 49 12.58 6.23 -14.44
N GLY A 50 12.27 6.32 -15.72
CA GLY A 50 11.43 5.33 -16.41
C GLY A 50 11.14 5.71 -17.87
N PHE A 51 12.05 5.39 -18.77
CA PHE A 51 11.80 5.36 -20.22
C PHE A 51 11.65 3.90 -20.66
N GLY A 52 10.54 3.53 -21.29
CA GLY A 52 10.30 2.25 -21.93
C GLY A 52 9.43 2.42 -23.18
N LEU A 53 9.75 1.69 -24.21
CA LEU A 53 9.09 1.71 -25.53
C LEU A 53 7.82 0.83 -25.51
N SER A 54 6.78 1.25 -26.22
CA SER A 54 5.47 0.62 -26.29
C SER A 54 5.46 -0.69 -27.10
N ALA A 55 4.84 -1.75 -26.56
CA ALA A 55 4.53 -2.99 -27.28
C ALA A 55 3.01 -3.27 -27.30
N LYS A 56 2.52 -3.94 -28.36
CA LYS A 56 1.10 -4.26 -28.59
C LYS A 56 0.60 -5.37 -27.65
N ALA A 57 -0.64 -5.23 -27.18
CA ALA A 57 -1.34 -6.22 -26.36
C ALA A 57 -1.66 -7.50 -27.15
N GLU A 58 -1.35 -8.67 -26.58
CA GLU A 58 -1.80 -9.98 -27.04
C GLU A 58 -3.00 -10.47 -26.21
N ASN A 59 -3.90 -11.24 -26.84
CA ASN A 59 -5.07 -11.85 -26.20
C ASN A 59 -4.63 -12.82 -25.09
N VAL A 60 -5.07 -12.59 -23.86
CA VAL A 60 -4.81 -13.45 -22.70
C VAL A 60 -5.94 -14.49 -22.58
N GLY A 61 -5.59 -15.78 -22.57
CA GLY A 61 -6.51 -16.88 -22.27
C GLY A 61 -7.00 -16.83 -20.81
N HIS A 62 -7.99 -17.67 -20.47
CA HIS A 62 -8.64 -17.68 -19.14
C HIS A 62 -7.74 -18.21 -17.98
N ASP A 63 -6.52 -18.66 -18.25
CA ASP A 63 -5.62 -19.23 -17.25
C ASP A 63 -4.77 -18.14 -16.57
N ILE A 64 -4.62 -18.22 -15.25
CA ILE A 64 -3.64 -17.44 -14.50
C ILE A 64 -2.26 -17.99 -14.84
N THR A 65 -1.48 -17.21 -15.58
CA THR A 65 -0.13 -17.62 -15.99
C THR A 65 0.92 -16.89 -15.17
N ALA A 66 2.06 -17.54 -14.95
CA ALA A 66 3.21 -16.93 -14.27
C ALA A 66 3.65 -15.60 -14.96
N ALA A 67 4.14 -14.68 -14.16
CA ALA A 67 4.63 -13.40 -14.63
C ALA A 67 5.83 -13.58 -15.57
N ARG A 68 5.83 -12.84 -16.67
CA ARG A 68 6.93 -12.86 -17.64
C ARG A 68 8.01 -11.84 -17.26
N VAL A 69 9.25 -12.15 -17.58
CA VAL A 69 10.40 -11.25 -17.42
C VAL A 69 10.98 -10.93 -18.79
N ASN A 70 11.42 -9.70 -18.99
CA ASN A 70 12.14 -9.31 -20.20
C ASN A 70 13.64 -9.66 -20.12
N ASP A 71 14.40 -9.43 -21.20
CA ASP A 71 15.84 -9.72 -21.28
C ASP A 71 16.69 -8.95 -20.25
N LYS A 72 16.13 -7.89 -19.65
CA LYS A 72 16.77 -7.14 -18.56
C LYS A 72 16.44 -7.71 -17.18
N GLY A 73 15.66 -8.79 -17.09
CA GLY A 73 15.17 -9.36 -15.84
C GLY A 73 14.15 -8.45 -15.14
N GLU A 74 13.32 -7.72 -15.88
CA GLU A 74 12.25 -6.87 -15.37
C GLU A 74 10.91 -7.57 -15.61
N TYR A 75 10.08 -7.67 -14.56
CA TYR A 75 8.74 -8.23 -14.67
C TYR A 75 7.83 -7.37 -15.56
N LEU A 76 6.93 -8.01 -16.28
CA LEU A 76 6.03 -7.39 -17.26
C LEU A 76 4.57 -7.53 -16.83
N ASN A 77 3.79 -6.50 -17.08
CA ASN A 77 2.33 -6.55 -16.92
C ASN A 77 1.68 -7.38 -18.03
N THR A 78 0.54 -8.02 -17.72
CA THR A 78 -0.22 -8.82 -18.69
C THR A 78 -0.92 -7.96 -19.73
N ALA A 79 -1.36 -6.73 -19.37
CA ALA A 79 -2.06 -5.81 -20.27
C ALA A 79 -1.11 -4.80 -20.97
N GLY A 80 0.19 -5.08 -21.01
CA GLY A 80 1.20 -4.25 -21.68
C GLY A 80 1.88 -3.23 -20.77
N GLU A 81 2.76 -2.42 -21.35
CA GLU A 81 3.56 -1.45 -20.61
C GLU A 81 2.72 -0.29 -20.07
N LEU A 82 3.11 0.20 -18.89
CA LEU A 82 2.45 1.34 -18.25
C LEU A 82 2.84 2.66 -18.94
N SER A 83 1.84 3.40 -19.41
CA SER A 83 2.04 4.80 -19.77
C SER A 83 2.25 5.63 -18.50
N LYS A 84 3.34 6.37 -18.43
CA LYS A 84 3.70 7.16 -17.22
C LYS A 84 3.42 8.65 -17.37
N GLY A 85 2.64 9.07 -18.36
CA GLY A 85 2.40 10.48 -18.68
C GLY A 85 3.65 11.20 -19.23
N GLY A 86 3.46 12.33 -19.88
CA GLY A 86 4.52 13.16 -20.42
C GLY A 86 5.20 14.06 -19.40
N VAL A 87 6.33 14.69 -19.79
CA VAL A 87 7.06 15.67 -18.94
C VAL A 87 6.12 16.83 -18.54
N GLY A 88 5.19 17.23 -19.44
CA GLY A 88 4.21 18.29 -19.18
C GLY A 88 3.24 17.99 -18.04
N THR A 89 2.97 16.73 -17.71
CA THR A 89 2.16 16.32 -16.56
C THR A 89 3.00 16.08 -15.33
N ARG A 90 4.16 15.42 -15.51
CA ARG A 90 5.02 15.01 -14.39
C ARG A 90 5.62 16.20 -13.63
N LEU A 91 6.17 17.19 -14.33
CA LEU A 91 6.82 18.34 -13.68
C LEU A 91 5.82 19.18 -12.88
N PRO A 92 4.65 19.59 -13.40
CA PRO A 92 3.63 20.26 -12.60
C PRO A 92 3.14 19.43 -11.41
N PHE A 93 2.94 18.12 -11.58
CA PHE A 93 2.58 17.20 -10.49
C PHE A 93 3.61 17.26 -9.36
N MET A 94 4.89 17.12 -9.68
CA MET A 94 5.97 17.19 -8.70
C MET A 94 6.00 18.52 -7.95
N LEU A 95 5.82 19.64 -8.66
CA LEU A 95 5.80 20.96 -8.03
C LEU A 95 4.61 21.13 -7.08
N ARG A 96 3.43 20.62 -7.44
CA ARG A 96 2.26 20.64 -6.55
C ARG A 96 2.49 19.82 -5.28
N ARG A 97 3.16 18.66 -5.37
CA ARG A 97 3.47 17.80 -4.20
C ARG A 97 4.29 18.51 -3.11
N PHE A 98 5.08 19.55 -3.43
CA PHE A 98 5.72 20.38 -2.41
C PHE A 98 4.72 21.21 -1.59
N GLY A 99 3.65 21.71 -2.22
CA GLY A 99 2.60 22.48 -1.54
C GLY A 99 1.78 21.61 -0.58
N THR A 100 1.54 20.33 -0.93
CA THR A 100 0.72 19.43 -0.13
C THR A 100 1.40 18.97 1.16
N TYR A 101 2.72 19.14 1.28
CA TYR A 101 3.44 18.84 2.53
C TYR A 101 2.90 19.62 3.76
N PHE A 102 2.26 20.75 3.53
CA PHE A 102 1.67 21.60 4.57
C PHE A 102 0.16 21.39 4.76
N ARG A 103 -0.44 20.40 4.08
CA ARG A 103 -1.85 20.04 4.25
C ARG A 103 -2.08 19.57 5.69
N ASP A 104 -3.18 19.98 6.31
CA ASP A 104 -3.48 19.68 7.72
C ASP A 104 -4.18 18.31 7.93
N GLY A 105 -4.66 17.67 6.85
CA GLY A 105 -5.37 16.39 6.92
C GLY A 105 -6.78 16.47 7.49
N SER A 106 -7.39 17.67 7.51
CA SER A 106 -8.79 17.86 7.97
C SER A 106 -9.80 16.97 7.23
N ASP A 107 -9.49 16.64 5.97
CA ASP A 107 -10.33 15.82 5.08
C ASP A 107 -9.98 14.32 5.14
N ALA A 108 -9.15 13.89 6.11
CA ALA A 108 -8.78 12.49 6.28
C ALA A 108 -9.99 11.64 6.75
N PRO A 109 -10.00 10.34 6.45
CA PRO A 109 -11.09 9.45 6.87
C PRO A 109 -11.31 9.49 8.39
N PRO A 110 -12.56 9.38 8.85
CA PRO A 110 -12.84 9.28 10.27
C PRO A 110 -12.21 8.02 10.86
N ARG A 111 -11.77 8.12 12.12
CA ARG A 111 -11.15 7.03 12.85
C ARG A 111 -12.00 6.63 14.05
N VAL A 112 -12.10 5.33 14.30
CA VAL A 112 -12.54 4.74 15.56
C VAL A 112 -11.36 4.04 16.23
N VAL A 113 -11.27 4.11 17.55
CA VAL A 113 -10.24 3.39 18.29
C VAL A 113 -10.68 1.94 18.41
N ASN A 114 -9.83 1.02 17.94
CA ASN A 114 -10.01 -0.42 18.11
C ASN A 114 -8.93 -0.91 19.08
N ASP A 115 -9.35 -1.41 20.23
CA ASP A 115 -8.45 -1.94 21.26
C ASP A 115 -8.07 -3.41 21.03
N GLY A 116 -8.53 -4.00 19.93
CA GLY A 116 -8.24 -5.38 19.54
C GLY A 116 -8.93 -6.44 20.41
N GLN A 117 -9.67 -6.10 21.45
CA GLN A 117 -10.24 -7.08 22.37
C GLN A 117 -11.18 -8.05 21.64
N TRP A 118 -12.13 -7.52 20.86
CA TRP A 118 -13.04 -8.36 20.08
C TRP A 118 -12.29 -9.24 19.08
N LEU A 119 -11.23 -8.71 18.46
CA LEU A 119 -10.41 -9.43 17.47
C LEU A 119 -9.62 -10.58 18.10
N ARG A 120 -9.16 -10.42 19.36
CA ARG A 120 -8.50 -11.50 20.11
C ARG A 120 -9.46 -12.58 20.55
N ASP A 121 -10.71 -12.22 20.83
CA ASP A 121 -11.75 -13.15 21.29
C ASP A 121 -12.47 -13.84 20.10
N ASN A 122 -12.38 -13.28 18.90
CA ASN A 122 -13.02 -13.85 17.71
C ASN A 122 -12.28 -15.10 17.21
N SER A 123 -12.97 -16.22 17.19
CA SER A 123 -12.42 -17.50 16.69
C SER A 123 -13.21 -18.09 15.51
N SER A 124 -14.38 -17.54 15.18
CA SER A 124 -15.30 -18.16 14.23
C SER A 124 -15.84 -17.22 13.14
N GLU A 125 -16.00 -15.95 13.47
CA GLU A 125 -16.63 -15.00 12.54
C GLU A 125 -15.63 -14.52 11.48
N ALA A 126 -16.06 -14.52 10.22
CA ALA A 126 -15.28 -13.88 9.15
C ALA A 126 -15.41 -12.37 9.28
N SER A 127 -14.29 -11.71 9.51
CA SER A 127 -14.26 -10.28 9.75
C SER A 127 -13.12 -9.57 9.03
N VAL A 128 -13.32 -8.29 8.76
CA VAL A 128 -12.32 -7.37 8.21
C VAL A 128 -12.27 -6.12 9.06
N THR A 129 -11.05 -5.69 9.41
CA THR A 129 -10.79 -4.41 10.09
C THR A 129 -9.91 -3.56 9.21
N TRP A 130 -10.37 -2.35 8.84
CA TRP A 130 -9.52 -1.42 8.10
C TRP A 130 -8.57 -0.68 9.05
N VAL A 131 -7.29 -1.04 9.01
CA VAL A 131 -6.26 -0.41 9.85
C VAL A 131 -5.87 0.97 9.30
N GLY A 132 -6.00 1.15 7.99
CA GLY A 132 -5.69 2.36 7.23
C GLY A 132 -4.90 2.04 5.97
N HIS A 133 -4.94 2.91 4.97
CA HIS A 133 -4.31 2.74 3.66
C HIS A 133 -4.75 1.43 2.98
N ALA A 134 -3.81 0.54 2.63
CA ALA A 134 -4.07 -0.80 2.10
C ALA A 134 -3.99 -1.90 3.17
N THR A 135 -3.84 -1.50 4.45
CA THR A 135 -3.73 -2.44 5.57
C THR A 135 -5.09 -2.87 6.07
N PHE A 136 -5.39 -4.16 5.92
CA PHE A 136 -6.51 -4.84 6.56
C PHE A 136 -6.02 -5.92 7.51
N LEU A 137 -6.69 -6.04 8.66
CA LEU A 137 -6.66 -7.25 9.46
C LEU A 137 -7.90 -8.06 9.11
N VAL A 138 -7.68 -9.28 8.66
CA VAL A 138 -8.74 -10.19 8.22
C VAL A 138 -8.71 -11.45 9.06
N GLN A 139 -9.89 -11.89 9.50
CA GLN A 139 -10.06 -13.15 10.21
C GLN A 139 -11.01 -14.05 9.41
N MET A 140 -10.59 -15.25 9.11
CA MET A 140 -11.36 -16.25 8.38
C MET A 140 -10.99 -17.65 8.88
N HIS A 141 -11.99 -18.47 9.17
CA HIS A 141 -11.79 -19.89 9.53
C HIS A 141 -10.80 -20.10 10.69
N GLY A 142 -10.80 -19.20 11.68
CA GLY A 142 -9.89 -19.22 12.82
C GLY A 142 -8.46 -18.74 12.52
N ILE A 143 -8.18 -18.29 11.31
CA ILE A 143 -6.89 -17.74 10.87
C ILE A 143 -6.98 -16.22 10.83
N THR A 144 -5.92 -15.54 11.30
CA THR A 144 -5.80 -14.08 11.28
C THR A 144 -4.63 -13.65 10.43
N PHE A 145 -4.85 -12.76 9.48
CA PHE A 145 -3.80 -12.26 8.60
C PHE A 145 -3.88 -10.76 8.34
N LEU A 146 -2.78 -10.18 7.89
CA LEU A 146 -2.67 -8.78 7.49
C LEU A 146 -2.37 -8.66 6.00
N THR A 147 -2.90 -7.61 5.37
CA THR A 147 -2.50 -7.17 4.03
C THR A 147 -1.70 -5.88 4.12
N ASP A 148 -0.62 -5.76 3.37
CA ASP A 148 0.21 -4.55 3.20
C ASP A 148 0.38 -3.74 4.50
N PRO A 149 0.90 -4.34 5.59
CA PRO A 149 0.89 -3.71 6.91
C PRO A 149 1.86 -2.53 6.98
N ILE A 150 1.29 -1.33 7.28
CA ILE A 150 2.06 -0.11 7.49
C ILE A 150 1.59 0.63 8.74
N TRP A 151 2.50 0.77 9.72
CA TRP A 151 2.32 1.58 10.93
C TRP A 151 3.21 2.83 10.93
N SER A 152 4.19 2.92 10.04
CA SER A 152 5.08 4.08 9.92
C SER A 152 4.31 5.37 9.57
N ASP A 153 4.77 6.51 10.10
CA ASP A 153 4.19 7.82 9.83
C ASP A 153 4.58 8.36 8.44
N VAL A 154 5.65 7.84 7.84
CA VAL A 154 6.15 8.27 6.54
C VAL A 154 6.58 7.04 5.72
N PRO A 155 5.90 6.72 4.61
CA PRO A 155 6.28 5.65 3.71
C PRO A 155 7.47 6.06 2.84
N SER A 156 8.68 5.96 3.36
CA SER A 156 9.89 6.45 2.69
C SER A 156 11.14 5.74 3.21
N PRO A 157 12.22 5.66 2.39
CA PRO A 157 13.52 5.16 2.86
C PRO A 157 14.17 6.08 3.91
N VAL A 158 13.68 7.31 4.03
CA VAL A 158 14.18 8.31 4.98
C VAL A 158 13.00 8.79 5.82
N SER A 159 13.00 8.46 7.11
CA SER A 159 11.87 8.66 8.03
C SER A 159 11.30 10.09 8.15
N MET A 160 12.03 11.10 7.68
CA MET A 160 11.58 12.50 7.71
C MET A 160 11.20 13.06 6.33
N VAL A 161 11.26 12.24 5.28
CA VAL A 161 11.11 12.69 3.88
C VAL A 161 10.09 11.82 3.17
N GLY A 162 8.95 12.37 2.84
CA GLY A 162 7.89 11.68 2.12
C GLY A 162 6.50 12.16 2.52
N PRO A 163 5.45 11.60 1.95
CA PRO A 163 4.08 11.91 2.33
C PRO A 163 3.85 11.52 3.80
N ARG A 164 3.24 12.43 4.57
CA ARG A 164 2.92 12.17 5.97
C ARG A 164 1.63 11.40 6.10
N ARG A 165 1.54 10.62 7.17
CA ARG A 165 0.28 10.00 7.59
C ARG A 165 -0.65 11.07 8.17
N PHE A 166 -1.88 11.15 7.67
CA PHE A 166 -2.92 12.05 8.18
C PHE A 166 -3.80 11.40 9.26
N VAL A 167 -4.02 10.11 9.18
CA VAL A 167 -4.80 9.36 10.17
C VAL A 167 -3.97 8.24 10.77
N ARG A 168 -3.92 8.19 12.10
CA ARG A 168 -3.20 7.12 12.82
C ARG A 168 -3.83 5.76 12.51
N PRO A 169 -3.05 4.66 12.57
CA PRO A 169 -3.60 3.32 12.44
C PRO A 169 -4.78 3.10 13.37
N GLY A 170 -5.79 2.39 12.89
CA GLY A 170 -7.03 2.16 13.62
C GLY A 170 -6.88 1.32 14.87
N ILE A 171 -5.87 0.45 14.88
CA ILE A 171 -5.47 -0.40 16.01
C ILE A 171 -3.97 -0.22 16.24
N LEU A 172 -3.51 -0.22 17.47
CA LEU A 172 -2.10 -0.22 17.80
C LEU A 172 -1.47 -1.58 17.49
N ILE A 173 -0.19 -1.59 17.09
CA ILE A 173 0.47 -2.85 16.73
C ILE A 173 0.58 -3.82 17.91
N GLU A 174 0.66 -3.27 19.13
CA GLU A 174 0.66 -4.02 20.38
C GLU A 174 -0.69 -4.66 20.72
N ASP A 175 -1.80 -4.07 20.24
CA ASP A 175 -3.18 -4.54 20.48
C ASP A 175 -3.63 -5.60 19.47
N LEU A 176 -2.85 -5.85 18.41
CA LEU A 176 -3.16 -6.87 17.42
C LEU A 176 -3.29 -8.26 18.06
N PRO A 177 -4.24 -9.10 17.60
CA PRO A 177 -4.23 -10.53 17.88
C PRO A 177 -2.96 -11.19 17.34
N ARG A 178 -2.78 -12.49 17.59
CA ARG A 178 -1.76 -13.27 16.90
C ARG A 178 -2.00 -13.22 15.39
N ILE A 179 -0.96 -12.92 14.63
CA ILE A 179 -0.99 -12.91 13.17
C ILE A 179 -0.37 -14.21 12.66
N ASP A 180 -1.14 -14.97 11.89
CA ASP A 180 -0.68 -16.23 11.33
C ASP A 180 0.13 -16.01 10.06
N PHE A 181 -0.32 -15.12 9.17
CA PHE A 181 0.46 -14.71 8.01
C PHE A 181 0.24 -13.26 7.60
N VAL A 182 1.14 -12.75 6.78
CA VAL A 182 1.12 -11.39 6.20
C VAL A 182 1.23 -11.51 4.69
N LEU A 183 0.36 -10.83 3.95
CA LEU A 183 0.40 -10.70 2.50
C LEU A 183 0.91 -9.33 2.11
N ILE A 184 1.95 -9.27 1.28
CA ILE A 184 2.48 -8.03 0.70
C ILE A 184 2.18 -8.02 -0.79
N SER A 185 1.53 -6.95 -1.28
CA SER A 185 1.19 -6.85 -2.70
C SER A 185 2.39 -6.48 -3.58
N HIS A 186 3.23 -5.57 -3.15
CA HIS A 186 4.41 -5.11 -3.87
C HIS A 186 5.36 -4.32 -2.97
N ASN A 187 6.48 -3.83 -3.52
CA ASN A 187 7.56 -3.27 -2.71
C ASN A 187 7.57 -1.75 -2.56
N HIS A 188 6.55 -1.00 -2.95
CA HIS A 188 6.49 0.42 -2.63
C HIS A 188 6.47 0.62 -1.12
N TYR A 189 6.96 1.79 -0.67
CA TYR A 189 7.20 2.05 0.74
C TYR A 189 5.92 2.12 1.59
N ASP A 190 4.79 2.38 0.98
CA ASP A 190 3.46 2.44 1.61
C ASP A 190 2.75 1.07 1.68
N HIS A 191 3.36 0.00 1.12
CA HIS A 191 2.88 -1.38 1.18
C HIS A 191 3.88 -2.32 1.86
N LEU A 192 5.17 -2.17 1.60
CA LEU A 192 6.25 -2.93 2.22
C LEU A 192 7.00 -2.04 3.22
N ASP A 193 6.43 -1.90 4.43
CA ASP A 193 6.97 -1.10 5.53
C ASP A 193 7.87 -1.94 6.42
N LEU A 194 9.18 -1.88 6.19
CA LEU A 194 10.15 -2.71 6.90
C LEU A 194 10.09 -2.57 8.43
N PRO A 195 9.95 -1.36 9.03
CA PRO A 195 9.83 -1.25 10.48
C PRO A 195 8.64 -2.01 11.05
N THR A 196 7.50 -1.97 10.36
CA THR A 196 6.30 -2.73 10.75
C THR A 196 6.54 -4.24 10.62
N LEU A 197 7.09 -4.70 9.49
CA LEU A 197 7.35 -6.13 9.26
C LEU A 197 8.34 -6.71 10.27
N GLN A 198 9.40 -5.97 10.61
CA GLN A 198 10.35 -6.33 11.67
C GLN A 198 9.65 -6.47 13.03
N THR A 199 8.78 -5.51 13.38
CA THR A 199 8.04 -5.56 14.64
C THR A 199 7.11 -6.76 14.68
N LEU A 200 6.40 -7.07 13.60
CA LEU A 200 5.52 -8.25 13.51
C LEU A 200 6.30 -9.56 13.63
N ALA A 201 7.45 -9.69 12.96
CA ALA A 201 8.32 -10.86 13.06
C ALA A 201 8.88 -11.05 14.47
N GLN A 202 9.25 -9.97 15.16
CA GLN A 202 9.70 -10.01 16.54
C GLN A 202 8.60 -10.38 17.55
N ARG A 203 7.34 -9.97 17.26
CA ARG A 203 6.19 -10.32 18.11
C ARG A 203 5.82 -11.81 18.02
N ASN A 204 5.95 -12.39 16.84
CA ASN A 204 5.69 -13.82 16.62
C ASN A 204 6.55 -14.34 15.45
N ALA A 205 7.58 -15.11 15.81
CA ALA A 205 8.51 -15.72 14.84
C ALA A 205 7.82 -16.76 13.90
N GLU A 206 6.64 -17.25 14.28
CA GLU A 206 5.88 -18.19 13.46
C GLU A 206 5.04 -17.49 12.38
N THR A 207 4.86 -16.16 12.45
CA THR A 207 4.17 -15.41 11.40
C THR A 207 4.83 -15.64 10.05
N LEU A 208 4.08 -16.16 9.07
CA LEU A 208 4.57 -16.38 7.71
C LEU A 208 4.39 -15.11 6.87
N PHE A 209 5.46 -14.60 6.28
CA PHE A 209 5.41 -13.45 5.37
C PHE A 209 5.40 -13.95 3.92
N ILE A 210 4.35 -13.60 3.17
CA ILE A 210 4.17 -14.02 1.79
C ILE A 210 4.27 -12.79 0.90
N VAL A 211 5.20 -12.84 -0.06
CA VAL A 211 5.53 -11.71 -0.92
C VAL A 211 5.67 -12.17 -2.37
N PRO A 212 5.45 -11.30 -3.37
CA PRO A 212 5.78 -11.63 -4.75
C PRO A 212 7.29 -11.78 -4.96
N GLU A 213 7.70 -12.57 -5.95
CA GLU A 213 9.09 -12.85 -6.29
C GLU A 213 9.98 -11.59 -6.37
N GLY A 214 11.22 -11.72 -5.93
CA GLY A 214 12.22 -10.65 -5.89
C GLY A 214 12.14 -9.72 -4.69
N ASN A 215 11.14 -9.90 -3.79
CA ASN A 215 10.99 -9.09 -2.58
C ASN A 215 11.63 -9.73 -1.34
N GLY A 216 11.80 -11.05 -1.33
CA GLY A 216 12.25 -11.80 -0.15
C GLY A 216 13.62 -11.36 0.35
N VAL A 217 14.56 -11.03 -0.53
CA VAL A 217 15.89 -10.56 -0.13
C VAL A 217 15.80 -9.25 0.70
N THR A 218 14.83 -8.40 0.42
CA THR A 218 14.60 -7.14 1.15
C THR A 218 14.09 -7.43 2.56
N LEU A 219 13.16 -8.36 2.71
CA LEU A 219 12.63 -8.78 4.00
C LEU A 219 13.69 -9.51 4.82
N PHE A 220 14.41 -10.46 4.20
CA PHE A 220 15.46 -11.22 4.88
C PHE A 220 16.56 -10.32 5.45
N ARG A 221 17.03 -9.33 4.68
CA ARG A 221 18.00 -8.33 5.16
C ARG A 221 17.46 -7.46 6.30
N ALA A 222 16.16 -7.33 6.42
CA ALA A 222 15.50 -6.65 7.50
C ALA A 222 15.23 -7.55 8.73
N GLY A 223 15.68 -8.82 8.72
CA GLY A 223 15.51 -9.76 9.83
C GLY A 223 14.16 -10.47 9.86
N VAL A 224 13.43 -10.48 8.74
CA VAL A 224 12.20 -11.27 8.55
C VAL A 224 12.60 -12.57 7.87
N GLU A 225 12.68 -13.67 8.63
CA GLU A 225 13.25 -14.94 8.17
C GLU A 225 12.18 -15.94 7.69
N ASN A 226 10.99 -15.97 8.35
CA ASN A 226 9.90 -16.88 7.98
C ASN A 226 9.09 -16.29 6.82
N LEU A 227 9.64 -16.37 5.60
CA LEU A 227 9.04 -15.79 4.40
C LEU A 227 8.96 -16.80 3.24
N ARG A 228 8.02 -16.53 2.32
CA ARG A 228 7.91 -17.24 1.03
C ARG A 228 7.67 -16.24 -0.10
N GLU A 229 8.30 -16.50 -1.24
CA GLU A 229 8.09 -15.77 -2.48
C GLU A 229 7.18 -16.53 -3.42
N PHE A 230 6.29 -15.83 -4.11
CA PHE A 230 5.27 -16.38 -4.99
C PHE A 230 5.28 -15.68 -6.34
N ASN A 231 5.03 -16.45 -7.40
CA ASN A 231 4.70 -15.92 -8.72
C ASN A 231 3.17 -15.94 -8.94
N TRP A 232 2.68 -15.23 -9.95
CA TRP A 232 1.27 -15.31 -10.33
C TRP A 232 0.89 -16.75 -10.69
N GLY A 233 -0.22 -17.21 -10.16
CA GLY A 233 -0.71 -18.58 -10.27
C GLY A 233 -0.23 -19.52 -9.17
N ASP A 234 0.73 -19.08 -8.32
CA ASP A 234 1.13 -19.91 -7.18
C ASP A 234 0.05 -19.88 -6.08
N GLU A 235 -0.08 -21.02 -5.41
CA GLU A 235 -1.05 -21.23 -4.33
C GLU A 235 -0.39 -21.87 -3.11
N LEU A 236 -0.96 -21.61 -1.94
CA LEU A 236 -0.54 -22.22 -0.68
C LEU A 236 -1.74 -22.60 0.17
N GLU A 237 -1.81 -23.87 0.55
CA GLU A 237 -2.71 -24.33 1.60
C GLU A 237 -2.18 -23.94 2.98
N PHE A 238 -2.98 -23.23 3.77
CA PHE A 238 -2.64 -22.76 5.10
C PHE A 238 -3.85 -22.82 6.04
N GLY A 239 -3.83 -23.72 7.01
CA GLY A 239 -4.85 -23.81 8.05
C GLY A 239 -6.28 -24.02 7.53
N GLY A 240 -6.46 -24.71 6.39
CA GLY A 240 -7.75 -24.93 5.73
C GLY A 240 -8.20 -23.78 4.84
N LEU A 241 -7.34 -22.78 4.63
CA LEU A 241 -7.49 -21.75 3.62
C LEU A 241 -6.52 -21.99 2.47
N THR A 242 -6.87 -21.54 1.26
CA THR A 242 -5.96 -21.47 0.11
C THR A 242 -5.62 -20.01 -0.15
N ILE A 243 -4.34 -19.69 -0.20
CA ILE A 243 -3.80 -18.36 -0.53
C ILE A 243 -3.37 -18.38 -1.98
N HIS A 244 -3.88 -17.46 -2.80
CA HIS A 244 -3.61 -17.36 -4.23
C HIS A 244 -2.82 -16.08 -4.54
N CYS A 245 -1.71 -16.20 -5.26
CA CYS A 245 -0.97 -15.08 -5.83
C CYS A 245 -1.49 -14.79 -7.24
N LEU A 246 -2.02 -13.59 -7.47
CA LEU A 246 -2.78 -13.28 -8.68
C LEU A 246 -2.23 -12.03 -9.38
N PRO A 247 -2.41 -11.89 -10.71
CA PRO A 247 -1.95 -10.73 -11.45
C PRO A 247 -2.59 -9.43 -10.96
N SER A 248 -1.79 -8.34 -11.02
CA SER A 248 -2.29 -6.96 -10.98
C SER A 248 -1.56 -6.11 -12.01
N GLN A 249 -2.10 -4.93 -12.34
CA GLN A 249 -1.55 -4.01 -13.32
C GLN A 249 -0.81 -2.89 -12.60
N HIS A 250 0.46 -3.15 -12.23
CA HIS A 250 1.26 -2.22 -11.42
C HIS A 250 2.75 -2.27 -11.78
N TRP A 251 3.60 -1.82 -10.89
CA TRP A 251 5.05 -1.80 -11.03
C TRP A 251 5.71 -1.86 -9.65
N SER A 252 7.01 -2.09 -9.65
CA SER A 252 7.80 -2.15 -8.42
C SER A 252 9.03 -1.26 -8.52
N LYS A 253 9.42 -0.66 -7.40
CA LYS A 253 10.65 0.09 -7.24
C LYS A 253 10.91 0.44 -5.78
N ARG A 254 12.13 0.22 -5.33
CA ARG A 254 12.59 0.59 -3.99
C ARG A 254 13.92 1.33 -3.98
N SER A 255 14.68 1.24 -5.07
CA SER A 255 15.98 1.89 -5.24
C SER A 255 16.08 2.59 -6.59
N LEU A 256 17.26 3.12 -6.91
CA LEU A 256 17.51 3.84 -8.17
C LEU A 256 17.52 2.90 -9.38
N THR A 257 17.86 1.63 -9.18
CA THR A 257 18.22 0.68 -10.26
C THR A 257 17.35 -0.58 -10.30
N ASP A 258 16.34 -0.68 -9.45
CA ASP A 258 15.55 -1.91 -9.28
C ASP A 258 14.12 -1.84 -9.83
N THR A 259 13.84 -0.87 -10.71
CA THR A 259 12.51 -0.78 -11.35
C THR A 259 12.11 -2.11 -11.96
N ASN A 260 10.95 -2.64 -11.55
CA ASN A 260 10.38 -3.92 -11.98
C ASN A 260 11.30 -5.15 -11.78
N LYS A 261 12.28 -5.07 -10.88
CA LYS A 261 13.13 -6.22 -10.52
C LYS A 261 12.49 -7.15 -9.49
N ALA A 262 11.43 -6.71 -8.86
CA ALA A 262 10.56 -7.49 -8.01
C ALA A 262 9.15 -7.51 -8.61
N LEU A 263 8.43 -8.59 -8.41
CA LEU A 263 7.06 -8.75 -8.87
C LEU A 263 6.09 -7.98 -7.97
N TRP A 264 4.91 -7.69 -8.48
CA TRP A 264 3.72 -7.18 -7.77
C TRP A 264 2.57 -8.16 -7.96
N ALA A 265 1.61 -8.17 -7.04
CA ALA A 265 0.50 -9.10 -7.07
C ALA A 265 -0.76 -8.52 -6.41
N SER A 266 -1.90 -9.07 -6.77
CA SER A 266 -3.08 -9.12 -5.93
C SER A 266 -3.16 -10.47 -5.22
N TRP A 267 -3.94 -10.56 -4.16
CA TRP A 267 -4.05 -11.77 -3.34
C TRP A 267 -5.50 -12.17 -3.18
N ALA A 268 -5.77 -13.45 -3.22
CA ALA A 268 -7.03 -13.99 -2.74
C ALA A 268 -6.77 -15.00 -1.61
N VAL A 269 -7.65 -15.02 -0.64
CA VAL A 269 -7.70 -16.03 0.42
C VAL A 269 -9.07 -16.70 0.35
N THR A 270 -9.08 -17.98 0.02
CA THR A 270 -10.31 -18.76 -0.13
C THR A 270 -10.40 -19.81 0.97
N GLY A 271 -11.55 -19.89 1.60
CA GLY A 271 -11.88 -20.91 2.59
C GLY A 271 -13.14 -21.68 2.22
N PRO A 272 -13.59 -22.61 3.09
CA PRO A 272 -14.77 -23.42 2.81
C PRO A 272 -16.04 -22.60 2.52
N ASN A 273 -16.19 -21.44 3.20
CA ASN A 273 -17.44 -20.67 3.17
C ASN A 273 -17.23 -19.22 2.76
N LYS A 274 -15.99 -18.70 2.74
CA LYS A 274 -15.67 -17.29 2.51
C LYS A 274 -14.49 -17.14 1.58
N ARG A 275 -14.53 -16.08 0.76
CA ARG A 275 -13.44 -15.67 -0.14
C ARG A 275 -13.19 -14.18 0.00
N PHE A 276 -11.97 -13.83 0.34
CA PHE A 276 -11.49 -12.46 0.43
C PHE A 276 -10.51 -12.19 -0.70
N TYR A 277 -10.62 -11.01 -1.33
CA TYR A 277 -9.69 -10.56 -2.36
C TYR A 277 -9.09 -9.21 -1.97
N HIS A 278 -7.77 -9.08 -2.12
CA HIS A 278 -7.02 -7.85 -1.93
C HIS A 278 -6.35 -7.47 -3.25
N ALA A 279 -6.78 -6.39 -3.87
CA ALA A 279 -6.27 -5.98 -5.19
C ALA A 279 -4.80 -5.53 -5.15
N GLY A 280 -4.27 -5.11 -3.99
CA GLY A 280 -3.06 -4.30 -3.93
C GLY A 280 -3.24 -3.01 -4.71
N ASP A 281 -2.15 -2.44 -5.20
CA ASP A 281 -2.22 -1.36 -6.17
C ASP A 281 -2.34 -1.91 -7.59
N THR A 282 -3.24 -1.34 -8.36
CA THR A 282 -3.48 -1.76 -9.74
C THR A 282 -4.23 -0.71 -10.56
N GLY A 283 -3.86 -0.55 -11.82
CA GLY A 283 -4.75 0.01 -12.83
C GLY A 283 -5.86 -0.98 -13.18
N TYR A 284 -6.95 -0.50 -13.80
CA TYR A 284 -7.96 -1.39 -14.36
C TYR A 284 -7.39 -2.15 -15.56
N PHE A 285 -7.60 -3.47 -15.58
CA PHE A 285 -7.18 -4.34 -16.67
C PHE A 285 -8.16 -5.51 -16.87
N PRO A 286 -8.22 -6.13 -18.06
CA PRO A 286 -9.19 -7.21 -18.37
C PRO A 286 -9.02 -8.47 -17.50
N GLY A 287 -7.88 -8.64 -16.84
CA GLY A 287 -7.57 -9.78 -15.99
C GLY A 287 -8.52 -9.98 -14.80
N PHE A 288 -9.24 -8.94 -14.36
CA PHE A 288 -10.23 -9.08 -13.27
C PHE A 288 -11.31 -10.12 -13.59
N LYS A 289 -11.76 -10.19 -14.85
CA LYS A 289 -12.72 -11.24 -15.28
C LYS A 289 -12.14 -12.64 -15.20
N ASN A 290 -10.87 -12.79 -15.57
CA ASN A 290 -10.19 -14.09 -15.51
C ASN A 290 -9.98 -14.51 -14.05
N ILE A 291 -9.59 -13.57 -13.18
CA ILE A 291 -9.46 -13.81 -11.74
C ILE A 291 -10.82 -14.22 -11.15
N GLY A 292 -11.90 -13.51 -11.50
CA GLY A 292 -13.26 -13.85 -11.06
C GLY A 292 -13.70 -15.23 -11.54
N ALA A 293 -13.42 -15.59 -12.78
CA ALA A 293 -13.69 -16.93 -13.33
C ALA A 293 -12.90 -18.03 -12.60
N HIS A 294 -11.64 -17.75 -12.23
CA HIS A 294 -10.78 -18.67 -11.48
C HIS A 294 -11.24 -18.86 -10.02
N LEU A 295 -11.54 -17.77 -9.32
CA LEU A 295 -11.90 -17.81 -7.90
C LEU A 295 -13.38 -18.19 -7.67
N GLY A 296 -14.26 -17.98 -8.65
CA GLY A 296 -15.70 -17.96 -8.43
C GLY A 296 -16.14 -16.72 -7.63
N THR A 297 -17.29 -16.80 -7.00
CA THR A 297 -17.87 -15.64 -6.28
C THR A 297 -17.01 -15.24 -5.10
N VAL A 298 -16.54 -13.99 -5.06
CA VAL A 298 -15.78 -13.39 -3.95
C VAL A 298 -16.75 -12.74 -2.96
N ASP A 299 -16.63 -13.02 -1.67
CA ASP A 299 -17.51 -12.46 -0.66
C ASP A 299 -17.17 -11.01 -0.33
N LEU A 300 -15.89 -10.67 -0.29
CA LEU A 300 -15.40 -9.30 -0.07
C LEU A 300 -14.14 -9.01 -0.89
N ALA A 301 -14.17 -7.94 -1.69
CA ALA A 301 -13.03 -7.43 -2.44
C ALA A 301 -12.57 -6.07 -1.88
N ALA A 302 -11.29 -5.98 -1.45
CA ALA A 302 -10.64 -4.73 -1.10
C ALA A 302 -10.04 -4.10 -2.35
N MET A 303 -10.57 -2.93 -2.76
CA MET A 303 -10.29 -2.27 -4.02
C MET A 303 -9.64 -0.90 -3.80
N PRO A 304 -8.51 -0.58 -4.45
CA PRO A 304 -7.88 0.74 -4.36
C PRO A 304 -8.76 1.78 -5.05
N ILE A 305 -9.08 2.87 -4.34
CA ILE A 305 -9.91 3.96 -4.84
C ILE A 305 -9.22 5.32 -4.79
N GLY A 306 -7.95 5.37 -4.36
CA GLY A 306 -7.13 6.59 -4.29
C GLY A 306 -5.92 6.55 -5.23
N ALA A 307 -5.12 7.59 -5.18
CA ALA A 307 -3.90 7.78 -5.99
C ALA A 307 -4.15 7.80 -7.51
N TYR A 308 -5.30 8.34 -7.97
CA TYR A 308 -5.69 8.28 -9.37
C TYR A 308 -5.49 9.58 -10.16
N ALA A 309 -5.14 10.71 -9.54
CA ALA A 309 -4.94 11.99 -10.25
C ALA A 309 -3.47 12.45 -10.23
N PRO A 310 -2.97 13.00 -11.36
CA PRO A 310 -3.65 13.21 -12.66
C PRO A 310 -3.78 11.90 -13.46
N ARG A 311 -4.92 11.72 -14.13
CA ARG A 311 -5.28 10.46 -14.81
C ARG A 311 -4.27 10.00 -15.88
N ASP A 312 -3.77 10.91 -16.71
CA ASP A 312 -2.80 10.60 -17.77
C ASP A 312 -1.46 10.04 -17.25
N MET A 313 -1.17 10.21 -15.96
CA MET A 313 -0.01 9.64 -15.27
C MET A 313 -0.36 8.41 -14.45
N MET A 314 -1.51 8.41 -13.77
CA MET A 314 -1.87 7.42 -12.76
C MET A 314 -2.70 6.24 -13.30
N GLN A 315 -3.53 6.45 -14.34
CA GLN A 315 -4.51 5.45 -14.80
C GLN A 315 -3.93 4.09 -15.17
N ALA A 316 -2.66 4.04 -15.58
CA ALA A 316 -2.02 2.80 -15.99
C ALA A 316 -1.70 1.88 -14.81
N SER A 317 -1.60 2.43 -13.59
CA SER A 317 -1.19 1.72 -12.38
C SER A 317 -2.11 1.93 -11.18
N HIS A 318 -3.08 2.84 -11.27
CA HIS A 318 -4.05 3.12 -10.21
C HIS A 318 -5.44 3.36 -10.80
N MET A 319 -6.41 2.59 -10.32
CA MET A 319 -7.82 2.77 -10.66
C MET A 319 -8.36 4.06 -10.05
N ASN A 320 -9.29 4.72 -10.77
CA ASN A 320 -10.19 5.66 -10.12
C ASN A 320 -11.37 4.90 -9.46
N PRO A 321 -12.20 5.57 -8.64
CA PRO A 321 -13.30 4.90 -7.96
C PRO A 321 -14.30 4.20 -8.89
N GLU A 322 -14.55 4.74 -10.08
CA GLU A 322 -15.45 4.15 -11.08
C GLU A 322 -14.87 2.86 -11.65
N GLU A 323 -13.57 2.84 -11.95
CA GLU A 323 -12.85 1.65 -12.40
C GLU A 323 -12.75 0.60 -11.30
N ALA A 324 -12.63 1.01 -10.03
CA ALA A 324 -12.61 0.09 -8.88
C ALA A 324 -13.95 -0.64 -8.72
N VAL A 325 -15.08 0.06 -8.88
CA VAL A 325 -16.41 -0.56 -8.93
C VAL A 325 -16.52 -1.53 -10.09
N GLN A 326 -16.10 -1.15 -11.29
CA GLN A 326 -16.13 -2.03 -12.47
C GLN A 326 -15.26 -3.28 -12.26
N ALA A 327 -14.07 -3.11 -11.70
CA ALA A 327 -13.17 -4.23 -11.41
C ALA A 327 -13.75 -5.20 -10.38
N ALA A 328 -14.41 -4.71 -9.33
CA ALA A 328 -15.10 -5.55 -8.35
C ALA A 328 -16.28 -6.32 -8.96
N MET A 329 -17.02 -5.70 -9.89
CA MET A 329 -18.09 -6.36 -10.65
C MET A 329 -17.52 -7.44 -11.58
N ASP A 330 -16.44 -7.14 -12.31
CA ASP A 330 -15.77 -8.09 -13.20
C ASP A 330 -15.18 -9.29 -12.45
N LEU A 331 -14.74 -9.07 -11.20
CA LEU A 331 -14.28 -10.08 -10.27
C LEU A 331 -15.42 -10.95 -9.71
N GLY A 332 -16.67 -10.53 -9.84
CA GLY A 332 -17.82 -11.20 -9.25
C GLY A 332 -17.93 -11.06 -7.73
N ALA A 333 -17.48 -9.92 -7.20
CA ALA A 333 -17.54 -9.65 -5.77
C ALA A 333 -18.97 -9.33 -5.30
N LYS A 334 -19.40 -9.96 -4.19
CA LYS A 334 -20.67 -9.65 -3.51
C LYS A 334 -20.62 -8.31 -2.81
N ASN A 335 -19.52 -8.09 -2.09
CA ASN A 335 -19.24 -6.85 -1.37
C ASN A 335 -17.88 -6.30 -1.80
N MET A 336 -17.73 -4.99 -1.79
CA MET A 336 -16.48 -4.30 -2.06
C MET A 336 -16.18 -3.28 -0.97
N VAL A 337 -14.92 -3.18 -0.56
CA VAL A 337 -14.44 -2.18 0.39
C VAL A 337 -13.38 -1.31 -0.27
N GLY A 338 -13.54 0.01 -0.18
CA GLY A 338 -12.56 0.96 -0.69
C GLY A 338 -11.33 1.05 0.22
N MET A 339 -10.15 1.07 -0.37
CA MET A 339 -8.86 1.23 0.30
C MET A 339 -7.95 2.20 -0.44
N HIS A 340 -6.74 2.41 0.07
CA HIS A 340 -5.67 3.21 -0.55
C HIS A 340 -6.04 4.69 -0.73
N PHE A 341 -6.81 5.27 0.19
CA PHE A 341 -7.20 6.68 0.20
C PHE A 341 -7.07 7.29 1.60
N GLY A 342 -6.90 8.61 1.65
CA GLY A 342 -7.04 9.42 2.86
C GLY A 342 -6.00 9.18 3.98
N THR A 343 -5.17 8.15 3.91
CA THR A 343 -4.12 7.88 4.91
C THR A 343 -2.86 8.68 4.63
N PHE A 344 -2.42 8.68 3.39
CA PHE A 344 -1.28 9.43 2.87
C PHE A 344 -1.73 10.28 1.68
N ASP A 345 -1.12 11.47 1.51
CA ASP A 345 -1.37 12.33 0.35
C ASP A 345 -0.40 11.97 -0.78
N LEU A 346 -0.77 11.05 -1.65
CA LEU A 346 0.09 10.48 -2.70
C LEU A 346 -0.13 11.11 -4.08
N SER A 347 -1.25 11.81 -4.29
CA SER A 347 -1.72 12.26 -5.61
C SER A 347 -2.50 13.58 -5.53
N ASP A 348 -3.09 14.03 -6.64
CA ASP A 348 -3.65 15.39 -6.73
C ASP A 348 -5.13 15.47 -6.33
N GLU A 349 -5.84 14.35 -6.19
CA GLU A 349 -7.25 14.37 -5.76
C GLU A 349 -7.39 14.80 -4.28
N PRO A 350 -8.52 15.42 -3.88
CA PRO A 350 -8.87 15.66 -2.48
C PRO A 350 -8.97 14.34 -1.70
N LEU A 351 -8.57 14.36 -0.41
CA LEU A 351 -8.56 13.14 0.41
C LEU A 351 -9.95 12.53 0.65
N ASP A 352 -10.99 13.35 0.61
CA ASP A 352 -12.39 12.97 0.83
C ASP A 352 -13.18 12.67 -0.48
N GLU A 353 -12.60 12.95 -1.64
CA GLU A 353 -13.25 12.71 -2.94
C GLU A 353 -13.42 11.21 -3.27
N PRO A 354 -12.41 10.34 -3.07
CA PRO A 354 -12.47 8.94 -3.47
C PRO A 354 -13.69 8.19 -2.92
N PRO A 355 -14.01 8.24 -1.61
CA PRO A 355 -15.16 7.52 -1.06
C PRO A 355 -16.51 8.04 -1.59
N GLN A 356 -16.61 9.34 -1.89
CA GLN A 356 -17.83 9.92 -2.46
C GLN A 356 -18.07 9.45 -3.90
N ARG A 357 -17.00 9.43 -4.72
CA ARG A 357 -17.05 8.91 -6.08
C ARG A 357 -17.34 7.41 -6.11
N PHE A 358 -16.74 6.64 -5.20
CA PHE A 358 -16.94 5.19 -5.09
C PHE A 358 -18.42 4.83 -4.85
N ARG A 359 -19.05 5.47 -3.85
CA ARG A 359 -20.50 5.28 -3.59
C ARG A 359 -21.36 5.71 -4.78
N ARG A 360 -21.03 6.85 -5.40
CA ARG A 360 -21.77 7.35 -6.57
C ARG A 360 -21.65 6.42 -7.76
N ALA A 361 -20.46 5.92 -8.05
CA ALA A 361 -20.22 4.96 -9.12
C ALA A 361 -21.01 3.67 -8.91
N ALA A 362 -21.02 3.13 -7.70
CA ALA A 362 -21.78 1.94 -7.36
C ALA A 362 -23.28 2.16 -7.53
N ALA A 363 -23.82 3.28 -7.06
CA ALA A 363 -25.22 3.63 -7.25
C ALA A 363 -25.59 3.77 -8.75
N GLN A 364 -24.71 4.32 -9.58
CA GLN A 364 -24.88 4.40 -11.03
C GLN A 364 -24.93 3.01 -11.71
N GLN A 365 -24.25 2.02 -11.14
CA GLN A 365 -24.31 0.62 -11.58
C GLN A 365 -25.50 -0.15 -10.98
N GLY A 366 -26.36 0.49 -10.19
CA GLY A 366 -27.51 -0.15 -9.55
C GLY A 366 -27.13 -1.11 -8.42
N LEU A 367 -25.93 -1.00 -7.85
CA LEU A 367 -25.50 -1.84 -6.74
C LEU A 367 -26.17 -1.41 -5.42
N ASN A 368 -26.45 -2.38 -4.56
CA ASN A 368 -26.97 -2.11 -3.22
C ASN A 368 -25.91 -1.34 -2.39
N GLU A 369 -26.33 -0.26 -1.72
CA GLU A 369 -25.45 0.53 -0.84
C GLU A 369 -24.79 -0.33 0.25
N GLU A 370 -25.47 -1.35 0.74
CA GLU A 370 -24.96 -2.29 1.74
C GLU A 370 -23.78 -3.14 1.23
N SER A 371 -23.63 -3.29 -0.09
CA SER A 371 -22.51 -4.03 -0.71
C SER A 371 -21.26 -3.17 -0.97
N VAL A 372 -21.34 -1.86 -0.71
CA VAL A 372 -20.27 -0.90 -1.02
C VAL A 372 -19.76 -0.23 0.26
N TRP A 373 -18.62 -0.66 0.73
CA TRP A 373 -18.13 -0.29 2.05
C TRP A 373 -17.08 0.82 1.97
N VAL A 374 -17.37 1.91 2.65
CA VAL A 374 -16.41 2.94 3.00
C VAL A 374 -16.29 2.91 4.52
N MET A 375 -15.29 2.21 5.00
CA MET A 375 -15.08 1.99 6.42
C MET A 375 -14.38 3.20 7.07
N LYS A 376 -14.59 3.36 8.38
CA LYS A 376 -13.74 4.22 9.21
C LYS A 376 -12.44 3.49 9.51
N VAL A 377 -11.35 4.22 9.65
CA VAL A 377 -10.08 3.62 10.11
C VAL A 377 -10.27 3.04 11.51
N GLY A 378 -9.99 1.77 11.71
CA GLY A 378 -10.22 1.01 12.95
C GLY A 378 -11.58 0.29 13.03
N GLU A 379 -12.49 0.54 12.09
CA GLU A 379 -13.78 -0.15 12.04
C GLU A 379 -13.60 -1.62 11.68
N THR A 380 -14.34 -2.49 12.36
CA THR A 380 -14.45 -3.93 12.06
C THR A 380 -15.85 -4.22 11.52
N ARG A 381 -15.94 -5.02 10.45
CA ARG A 381 -17.19 -5.55 9.89
C ARG A 381 -17.10 -7.05 9.65
N LEU A 382 -18.22 -7.72 9.77
CA LEU A 382 -18.40 -9.12 9.34
C LEU A 382 -18.72 -9.17 7.84
N PHE A 383 -18.31 -10.23 7.15
CA PHE A 383 -18.59 -10.41 5.73
C PHE A 383 -18.90 -11.85 5.35
#